data_007283bcad94f050a28e4b8b084b4d33
#
_entry.id   007283bcad94f050a28e4b8b084b4d33
#
_cell.length_a   1.000
_cell.length_b   1.000
_cell.length_c   1.000
_cell.angle_alpha   90.00
_cell.angle_beta   90.00
_cell.angle_gamma   90.00
#
_symmetry.space_group_name_H-M   'P 1'
#
loop_
_entity.id
_entity.type
_entity.pdbx_description
1 polymer ?
#
loop_
_entity_poly.entity_id
_entity_poly.type
_entity_poly.pdbx_seq_one_letter_code
_entity_poly.pdbx_strand_id
1 'polypeptide(L)'
;LRVAGSDSVAATVSWALHLLDRHPEAMTTLRQEVDAVLDGGPARAADLPRLPHTGRVVTEALRLYPPGWLFTRITTEEVELGGYRLPAGTTVAFCPSAVHLRAGLHDRPGAFDPDRWLPERARDLPRGAFVTFGGGARKCAGQDFGLTESSLLLATLASRWRLRGARGSDTRPVALSTALRPRRLLLSPTSTRR
;
A
#
# COMPACT_ATOMS: atom_id res chain seq x y z
N LEU A 1 13.45 -5.83 13.20
CA LEU A 1 12.38 -4.82 13.04
C LEU A 1 12.76 -3.70 12.06
N ARG A 2 13.97 -3.09 12.15
CA ARG A 2 14.36 -1.94 11.29
C ARG A 2 14.31 -2.28 9.79
N VAL A 3 14.88 -3.40 9.35
CA VAL A 3 14.92 -3.79 7.92
C VAL A 3 13.52 -4.03 7.38
N ALA A 4 12.69 -4.81 8.07
CA ALA A 4 11.34 -5.15 7.61
C ALA A 4 10.42 -3.92 7.52
N GLY A 5 10.59 -2.93 8.42
CA GLY A 5 9.83 -1.68 8.39
C GLY A 5 10.26 -0.75 7.25
N SER A 6 11.57 -0.50 7.12
CA SER A 6 12.08 0.47 6.14
C SER A 6 11.79 0.07 4.70
N ASP A 7 12.03 -1.19 4.33
CA ASP A 7 11.83 -1.68 2.95
C ASP A 7 10.35 -1.66 2.54
N SER A 8 9.47 -2.07 3.45
CA SER A 8 8.03 -2.13 3.15
C SER A 8 7.41 -0.74 3.02
N VAL A 9 7.80 0.22 3.87
CA VAL A 9 7.35 1.61 3.79
C VAL A 9 7.89 2.28 2.51
N ALA A 10 9.18 2.11 2.21
CA ALA A 10 9.79 2.64 0.99
C ALA A 10 9.10 2.09 -0.27
N ALA A 11 8.79 0.78 -0.31
CA ALA A 11 8.05 0.17 -1.41
C ALA A 11 6.64 0.75 -1.53
N THR A 12 5.92 0.90 -0.42
CA THR A 12 4.56 1.47 -0.38
C THR A 12 4.53 2.89 -0.93
N VAL A 13 5.42 3.76 -0.45
CA VAL A 13 5.50 5.15 -0.93
C VAL A 13 5.92 5.22 -2.40
N SER A 14 6.85 4.36 -2.83
CA SER A 14 7.24 4.28 -4.25
C SER A 14 6.07 3.90 -5.15
N TRP A 15 5.27 2.91 -4.77
CA TRP A 15 4.07 2.52 -5.52
C TRP A 15 2.99 3.60 -5.48
N ALA A 16 2.77 4.25 -4.33
CA ALA A 16 1.83 5.36 -4.24
C ALA A 16 2.21 6.51 -5.19
N LEU A 17 3.49 6.89 -5.23
CA LEU A 17 3.98 7.93 -6.14
C LEU A 17 3.86 7.53 -7.61
N HIS A 18 4.15 6.27 -7.95
CA HIS A 18 3.96 5.73 -9.29
C HIS A 18 2.48 5.78 -9.72
N LEU A 19 1.58 5.34 -8.85
CA LEU A 19 0.14 5.35 -9.12
C LEU A 19 -0.39 6.77 -9.28
N LEU A 20 0.02 7.69 -8.42
CA LEU A 20 -0.37 9.10 -8.49
C LEU A 20 0.15 9.81 -9.77
N ASP A 21 1.34 9.45 -10.26
CA ASP A 21 1.86 9.99 -11.53
C ASP A 21 0.98 9.58 -12.72
N ARG A 22 0.35 8.41 -12.66
CA ARG A 22 -0.53 7.86 -13.69
C ARG A 22 -2.00 8.25 -13.53
N HIS A 23 -2.38 8.84 -12.40
CA HIS A 23 -3.74 9.24 -12.07
C HIS A 23 -3.77 10.71 -11.62
N PRO A 24 -3.76 11.66 -12.59
CA PRO A 24 -3.65 13.11 -12.29
C PRO A 24 -4.76 13.65 -11.40
N GLU A 25 -5.97 13.09 -11.49
CA GLU A 25 -7.12 13.45 -10.65
C GLU A 25 -6.87 13.13 -9.17
N ALA A 26 -6.37 11.92 -8.86
CA ALA A 26 -6.03 11.53 -7.50
C ALA A 26 -4.86 12.36 -6.94
N MET A 27 -3.86 12.67 -7.79
CA MET A 27 -2.76 13.56 -7.43
C MET A 27 -3.26 14.98 -7.14
N THR A 28 -4.22 15.48 -7.90
CA THR A 28 -4.79 16.82 -7.70
C THR A 28 -5.51 16.89 -6.35
N THR A 29 -6.35 15.89 -6.05
CA THR A 29 -7.06 15.79 -4.77
C THR A 29 -6.08 15.69 -3.60
N LEU A 30 -5.05 14.87 -3.73
CA LEU A 30 -4.00 14.74 -2.70
C LEU A 30 -3.32 16.09 -2.43
N ARG A 31 -2.99 16.85 -3.47
CA ARG A 31 -2.36 18.16 -3.31
C ARG A 31 -3.26 19.18 -2.65
N GLN A 32 -4.51 19.26 -3.08
CA GLN A 32 -5.49 20.15 -2.45
C GLN A 32 -5.60 19.86 -0.95
N GLU A 33 -5.66 18.60 -0.57
CA GLU A 33 -5.69 18.18 0.83
C GLU A 33 -4.40 18.61 1.57
N VAL A 34 -3.25 18.29 1.02
CA VAL A 34 -1.94 18.57 1.62
C VAL A 34 -1.67 20.06 1.72
N ASP A 35 -1.97 20.85 0.68
CA ASP A 35 -1.78 22.31 0.67
C ASP A 35 -2.68 22.99 1.73
N ALA A 36 -3.91 22.51 1.90
CA ALA A 36 -4.84 23.03 2.90
C ALA A 36 -4.44 22.70 4.36
N VAL A 37 -3.63 21.64 4.55
CA VAL A 37 -3.30 21.14 5.91
C VAL A 37 -1.89 21.54 6.35
N LEU A 38 -0.90 21.53 5.45
CA LEU A 38 0.53 21.55 5.81
C LEU A 38 1.23 22.89 5.53
N ASP A 39 0.61 23.78 4.76
CA ASP A 39 1.20 25.08 4.37
C ASP A 39 2.69 24.96 3.94
N GLY A 40 2.99 23.93 3.13
CA GLY A 40 4.34 23.63 2.64
C GLY A 40 5.32 23.06 3.68
N GLY A 41 4.87 22.81 4.91
CA GLY A 41 5.66 22.16 5.96
C GLY A 41 5.71 20.62 5.84
N PRO A 42 6.48 19.95 6.70
CA PRO A 42 6.44 18.49 6.84
C PRO A 42 5.17 18.08 7.60
N ALA A 43 4.56 16.97 7.19
CA ALA A 43 3.43 16.38 7.88
C ALA A 43 3.84 15.84 9.26
N ARG A 44 2.96 15.97 10.24
CA ARG A 44 3.09 15.47 11.61
C ARG A 44 1.97 14.50 11.93
N ALA A 45 2.14 13.66 12.94
CA ALA A 45 1.12 12.71 13.36
C ALA A 45 -0.24 13.38 13.67
N ALA A 46 -0.22 14.60 14.23
CA ALA A 46 -1.43 15.37 14.52
C ALA A 46 -2.21 15.81 13.25
N ASP A 47 -1.57 15.80 12.08
CA ASP A 47 -2.21 16.20 10.82
C ASP A 47 -2.99 15.04 10.17
N LEU A 48 -2.69 13.79 10.53
CA LEU A 48 -3.27 12.59 9.90
C LEU A 48 -4.80 12.58 9.83
N PRO A 49 -5.55 12.99 10.88
CA PRO A 49 -7.01 13.04 10.80
C PRO A 49 -7.54 14.01 9.73
N ARG A 50 -6.71 14.95 9.30
CA ARG A 50 -7.03 15.96 8.27
C ARG A 50 -6.50 15.56 6.87
N LEU A 51 -5.88 14.38 6.76
CA LEU A 51 -5.29 13.83 5.53
C LEU A 51 -5.97 12.51 5.10
N PRO A 52 -7.32 12.42 5.06
CA PRO A 52 -8.04 11.19 4.78
C PRO A 52 -7.80 10.66 3.36
N HIS A 53 -7.67 11.53 2.34
CA HIS A 53 -7.38 11.09 0.97
C HIS A 53 -5.96 10.52 0.86
N THR A 54 -4.98 11.13 1.50
CA THR A 54 -3.61 10.60 1.60
C THR A 54 -3.62 9.17 2.18
N GLY A 55 -4.34 8.94 3.27
CA GLY A 55 -4.50 7.61 3.87
C GLY A 55 -5.14 6.60 2.92
N ARG A 56 -6.18 7.00 2.16
CA ARG A 56 -6.82 6.15 1.14
C ARG A 56 -5.87 5.80 -0.01
N VAL A 57 -5.07 6.75 -0.47
CA VAL A 57 -4.04 6.52 -1.50
C VAL A 57 -3.03 5.47 -1.03
N VAL A 58 -2.53 5.59 0.21
CA VAL A 58 -1.60 4.61 0.80
C VAL A 58 -2.25 3.23 0.90
N THR A 59 -3.49 3.16 1.36
CA THR A 59 -4.21 1.89 1.49
C THR A 59 -4.45 1.23 0.13
N GLU A 60 -4.81 2.00 -0.90
CA GLU A 60 -5.01 1.48 -2.25
C GLU A 60 -3.69 1.04 -2.91
N ALA A 61 -2.60 1.75 -2.66
CA ALA A 61 -1.27 1.31 -3.10
C ALA A 61 -0.88 -0.03 -2.45
N LEU A 62 -1.14 -0.20 -1.16
CA LEU A 62 -0.94 -1.45 -0.42
C LEU A 62 -1.82 -2.59 -0.92
N ARG A 63 -3.03 -2.30 -1.38
CA ARG A 63 -3.91 -3.31 -1.98
C ARG A 63 -3.35 -3.81 -3.31
N LEU A 64 -2.98 -2.90 -4.21
CA LEU A 64 -2.48 -3.24 -5.55
C LEU A 64 -1.09 -3.85 -5.51
N TYR A 65 -0.21 -3.34 -4.65
CA TYR A 65 1.18 -3.74 -4.53
C TYR A 65 1.59 -3.98 -3.07
N PRO A 66 1.02 -5.02 -2.41
CA PRO A 66 1.38 -5.31 -1.03
C PRO A 66 2.87 -5.68 -0.93
N PRO A 67 3.66 -5.05 -0.07
CA PRO A 67 5.08 -5.39 0.11
C PRO A 67 5.27 -6.89 0.40
N GLY A 68 4.51 -7.43 1.34
CA GLY A 68 4.42 -8.87 1.59
C GLY A 68 3.43 -9.53 0.61
N TRP A 69 3.88 -9.85 -0.58
CA TRP A 69 3.03 -10.38 -1.64
C TRP A 69 2.78 -11.89 -1.57
N LEU A 70 3.67 -12.63 -0.86
CA LEU A 70 3.59 -14.08 -0.67
C LEU A 70 4.07 -14.44 0.74
N PHE A 71 3.29 -15.25 1.42
CA PHE A 71 3.65 -15.84 2.71
C PHE A 71 3.50 -17.34 2.65
N THR A 72 4.33 -18.08 3.38
CA THR A 72 4.22 -19.52 3.55
C THR A 72 4.04 -19.90 5.01
N ARG A 73 3.37 -21.03 5.24
CA ARG A 73 3.25 -21.69 6.54
C ARG A 73 3.47 -23.18 6.33
N ILE A 74 3.99 -23.83 7.35
CA ILE A 74 4.13 -25.28 7.36
C ILE A 74 3.20 -25.81 8.45
N THR A 75 2.40 -26.81 8.13
CA THR A 75 1.52 -27.48 9.08
C THR A 75 2.38 -28.26 10.08
N THR A 76 2.12 -28.11 11.38
CA THR A 76 2.82 -28.84 12.46
C THR A 76 2.14 -30.16 12.79
N GLU A 77 0.90 -30.33 12.41
CA GLU A 77 0.04 -31.49 12.56
C GLU A 77 -0.87 -31.65 11.34
N GLU A 78 -1.60 -32.74 11.26
CA GLU A 78 -2.62 -32.89 10.22
C GLU A 78 -3.74 -31.86 10.46
N VAL A 79 -4.12 -31.12 9.42
CA VAL A 79 -5.18 -30.10 9.46
C VAL A 79 -6.10 -30.21 8.27
N GLU A 80 -7.35 -29.78 8.44
CA GLU A 80 -8.28 -29.60 7.33
C GLU A 80 -8.31 -28.12 6.92
N LEU A 81 -8.13 -27.84 5.64
CA LEU A 81 -8.18 -26.49 5.07
C LEU A 81 -8.98 -26.50 3.77
N GLY A 82 -10.13 -25.79 3.77
CA GLY A 82 -10.99 -25.67 2.60
C GLY A 82 -11.51 -27.00 2.06
N GLY A 83 -11.76 -27.98 2.91
CA GLY A 83 -12.19 -29.33 2.55
C GLY A 83 -11.05 -30.29 2.16
N TYR A 84 -9.80 -29.83 2.21
CA TYR A 84 -8.62 -30.66 1.95
C TYR A 84 -7.93 -31.06 3.27
N ARG A 85 -7.62 -32.33 3.41
CA ARG A 85 -6.82 -32.86 4.51
C ARG A 85 -5.33 -32.70 4.16
N LEU A 86 -4.62 -31.94 4.98
CA LEU A 86 -3.20 -31.64 4.80
C LEU A 86 -2.39 -32.35 5.88
N PRO A 87 -1.48 -33.27 5.53
CA PRO A 87 -0.56 -33.87 6.50
C PRO A 87 0.35 -32.85 7.19
N ALA A 88 0.90 -33.23 8.35
CA ALA A 88 1.98 -32.48 8.97
C ALA A 88 3.16 -32.31 8.00
N GLY A 89 3.83 -31.17 8.03
CA GLY A 89 4.92 -30.83 7.12
C GLY A 89 4.48 -30.24 5.77
N THR A 90 3.15 -30.11 5.52
CA THR A 90 2.66 -29.50 4.27
C THR A 90 2.93 -28.00 4.26
N THR A 91 3.53 -27.50 3.18
CA THR A 91 3.70 -26.07 2.96
C THR A 91 2.45 -25.47 2.33
N VAL A 92 1.82 -24.52 3.02
CA VAL A 92 0.68 -23.73 2.54
C VAL A 92 1.18 -22.33 2.15
N ALA A 93 0.90 -21.93 0.91
CA ALA A 93 1.22 -20.58 0.42
C ALA A 93 -0.01 -19.67 0.45
N PHE A 94 0.17 -18.44 0.87
CA PHE A 94 -0.85 -17.40 0.91
C PHE A 94 -0.35 -16.15 0.18
N CYS A 95 -1.13 -15.68 -0.80
CA CYS A 95 -0.76 -14.57 -1.66
C CYS A 95 -1.78 -13.41 -1.51
N PRO A 96 -1.47 -12.35 -0.73
CA PRO A 96 -2.32 -11.17 -0.61
C PRO A 96 -2.71 -10.56 -1.95
N SER A 97 -1.77 -10.45 -2.89
CA SER A 97 -2.05 -9.90 -4.23
C SER A 97 -3.15 -10.67 -4.95
N ALA A 98 -3.14 -12.00 -4.87
CA ALA A 98 -4.18 -12.84 -5.49
C ALA A 98 -5.55 -12.61 -4.86
N VAL A 99 -5.60 -12.38 -3.54
CA VAL A 99 -6.84 -12.05 -2.82
C VAL A 99 -7.34 -10.66 -3.24
N HIS A 100 -6.47 -9.66 -3.22
CA HIS A 100 -6.82 -8.27 -3.49
C HIS A 100 -7.28 -8.01 -4.94
N LEU A 101 -6.87 -8.87 -5.88
CA LEU A 101 -7.24 -8.73 -7.29
C LEU A 101 -8.45 -9.61 -7.69
N ARG A 102 -9.16 -10.21 -6.73
CA ARG A 102 -10.37 -10.98 -7.03
C ARG A 102 -11.57 -10.08 -7.29
N ALA A 103 -12.20 -10.26 -8.45
CA ALA A 103 -13.41 -9.53 -8.84
C ALA A 103 -14.60 -9.74 -7.88
N GLY A 104 -14.68 -10.90 -7.20
CA GLY A 104 -15.71 -11.17 -6.19
C GLY A 104 -15.51 -10.44 -4.86
N LEU A 105 -14.35 -9.79 -4.63
CA LEU A 105 -14.04 -9.06 -3.41
C LEU A 105 -13.95 -7.55 -3.63
N HIS A 106 -13.57 -7.13 -4.83
CA HIS A 106 -13.42 -5.72 -5.18
C HIS A 106 -14.02 -5.44 -6.54
N ASP A 107 -14.76 -4.36 -6.67
CA ASP A 107 -15.15 -3.82 -7.97
C ASP A 107 -13.91 -3.30 -8.69
N ARG A 108 -13.78 -3.62 -10.00
CA ARG A 108 -12.63 -3.26 -10.84
C ARG A 108 -11.29 -3.45 -10.10
N PRO A 109 -10.95 -4.70 -9.71
CA PRO A 109 -9.86 -4.96 -8.75
C PRO A 109 -8.48 -4.50 -9.21
N GLY A 110 -8.23 -4.41 -10.52
CA GLY A 110 -6.98 -3.90 -11.08
C GLY A 110 -6.91 -2.37 -11.17
N ALA A 111 -8.01 -1.64 -10.97
CA ALA A 111 -8.02 -0.19 -11.04
C ALA A 111 -7.53 0.44 -9.73
N PHE A 112 -6.76 1.53 -9.87
CA PHE A 112 -6.39 2.38 -8.75
C PHE A 112 -7.55 3.34 -8.45
N ASP A 113 -8.19 3.13 -7.32
CA ASP A 113 -9.38 3.87 -6.88
C ASP A 113 -9.28 4.11 -5.36
N PRO A 114 -8.64 5.22 -4.92
CA PRO A 114 -8.54 5.55 -3.50
C PRO A 114 -9.91 5.71 -2.81
N ASP A 115 -10.94 6.09 -3.56
CA ASP A 115 -12.29 6.28 -3.02
C ASP A 115 -13.01 4.95 -2.72
N ARG A 116 -12.42 3.82 -3.09
CA ARG A 116 -12.80 2.49 -2.60
C ARG A 116 -12.81 2.44 -1.07
N TRP A 117 -11.96 3.21 -0.42
CA TRP A 117 -11.76 3.27 1.03
C TRP A 117 -12.56 4.37 1.73
N LEU A 118 -13.49 5.01 1.02
CA LEU A 118 -14.50 5.86 1.66
C LEU A 118 -15.33 5.01 2.64
N PRO A 119 -15.67 5.54 3.83
CA PRO A 119 -16.37 4.77 4.87
C PRO A 119 -17.65 4.07 4.36
N GLU A 120 -18.41 4.74 3.50
CA GLU A 120 -19.65 4.23 2.91
C GLU A 120 -19.40 3.06 1.92
N ARG A 121 -18.26 3.00 1.26
CA ARG A 121 -17.89 1.90 0.35
C ARG A 121 -17.13 0.79 1.06
N ALA A 122 -16.27 1.14 2.00
CA ALA A 122 -15.40 0.20 2.70
C ALA A 122 -16.16 -0.68 3.70
N ARG A 123 -17.30 -0.22 4.27
CA ARG A 123 -18.11 -0.97 5.23
C ARG A 123 -18.64 -2.29 4.67
N ASP A 124 -18.90 -2.33 3.36
CA ASP A 124 -19.50 -3.48 2.69
C ASP A 124 -18.46 -4.48 2.17
N LEU A 125 -17.16 -4.20 2.38
CA LEU A 125 -16.09 -5.11 2.01
C LEU A 125 -16.13 -6.37 2.89
N PRO A 126 -16.07 -7.58 2.30
CA PRO A 126 -16.02 -8.81 3.05
C PRO A 126 -14.81 -8.87 3.98
N ARG A 127 -14.95 -9.57 5.10
CA ARG A 127 -13.78 -9.89 5.95
C ARG A 127 -12.72 -10.61 5.12
N GLY A 128 -11.48 -10.14 5.21
CA GLY A 128 -10.37 -10.71 4.46
C GLY A 128 -10.23 -10.18 3.03
N ALA A 129 -11.05 -9.23 2.58
CA ALA A 129 -10.84 -8.55 1.30
C ALA A 129 -9.56 -7.72 1.25
N PHE A 130 -9.07 -7.26 2.41
CA PHE A 130 -7.80 -6.56 2.56
C PHE A 130 -6.94 -7.24 3.62
N VAL A 131 -5.88 -7.94 3.19
CA VAL A 131 -5.05 -8.82 4.02
C VAL A 131 -3.55 -8.50 3.91
N THR A 132 -3.21 -7.28 3.49
CA THR A 132 -1.83 -6.80 3.34
C THR A 132 -0.97 -7.05 4.58
N PHE A 133 -1.55 -6.91 5.75
CA PHE A 133 -0.87 -7.07 7.04
C PHE A 133 -1.05 -8.46 7.65
N GLY A 134 -1.63 -9.41 6.89
CA GLY A 134 -1.95 -10.74 7.39
C GLY A 134 -3.09 -10.74 8.41
N GLY A 135 -3.19 -11.81 9.20
CA GLY A 135 -4.25 -12.00 10.19
C GLY A 135 -3.86 -12.96 11.31
N GLY A 136 -4.71 -13.05 12.34
CA GLY A 136 -4.52 -13.94 13.47
C GLY A 136 -3.28 -13.60 14.31
N ALA A 137 -2.71 -14.59 14.99
CA ALA A 137 -1.57 -14.44 15.88
C ALA A 137 -0.27 -13.96 15.19
N ARG A 138 -0.22 -14.04 13.86
CA ARG A 138 0.93 -13.62 13.03
C ARG A 138 0.67 -12.34 12.24
N LYS A 139 -0.38 -11.60 12.58
CA LYS A 139 -0.65 -10.28 12.00
C LYS A 139 0.57 -9.36 12.21
N CYS A 140 0.83 -8.48 11.23
CA CYS A 140 1.91 -7.51 11.34
C CYS A 140 1.74 -6.61 12.57
N ALA A 141 2.71 -6.63 13.47
CA ALA A 141 2.71 -5.78 14.66
C ALA A 141 2.94 -4.29 14.33
N GLY A 142 3.52 -3.99 13.15
CA GLY A 142 3.84 -2.63 12.70
C GLY A 142 2.78 -2.02 11.77
N GLN A 143 1.55 -2.58 11.70
CA GLN A 143 0.53 -2.09 10.77
C GLN A 143 0.27 -0.60 10.92
N ASP A 144 -0.09 -0.15 12.12
CA ASP A 144 -0.47 1.24 12.36
C ASP A 144 0.71 2.19 12.19
N PHE A 145 1.90 1.74 12.59
CA PHE A 145 3.14 2.48 12.36
C PHE A 145 3.43 2.62 10.86
N GLY A 146 3.36 1.55 10.09
CA GLY A 146 3.64 1.57 8.65
C GLY A 146 2.65 2.43 7.85
N LEU A 147 1.35 2.39 8.21
CA LEU A 147 0.33 3.26 7.62
C LEU A 147 0.59 4.73 7.94
N THR A 148 0.89 5.03 9.21
CA THR A 148 1.24 6.37 9.69
C THR A 148 2.46 6.90 8.94
N GLU A 149 3.56 6.17 8.96
CA GLU A 149 4.83 6.58 8.35
C GLU A 149 4.69 6.78 6.84
N SER A 150 4.03 5.85 6.13
CA SER A 150 3.78 5.98 4.70
C SER A 150 2.94 7.22 4.36
N SER A 151 1.91 7.50 5.16
CA SER A 151 1.05 8.68 4.96
C SER A 151 1.81 9.99 5.22
N LEU A 152 2.60 10.07 6.28
CA LEU A 152 3.41 11.25 6.61
C LEU A 152 4.48 11.51 5.55
N LEU A 153 5.15 10.47 5.06
CA LEU A 153 6.14 10.57 3.99
C LEU A 153 5.50 11.05 2.69
N LEU A 154 4.39 10.43 2.29
CA LEU A 154 3.69 10.80 1.06
C LEU A 154 3.20 12.25 1.10
N ALA A 155 2.55 12.67 2.19
CA ALA A 155 2.08 14.03 2.39
C ALA A 155 3.25 15.04 2.39
N THR A 156 4.34 14.75 3.10
CA THR A 156 5.53 15.61 3.16
C THR A 156 6.18 15.77 1.78
N LEU A 157 6.29 14.69 1.01
CA LEU A 157 6.83 14.75 -0.35
C LEU A 157 5.92 15.59 -1.26
N ALA A 158 4.61 15.39 -1.19
CA ALA A 158 3.64 16.11 -2.00
C ALA A 158 3.55 17.60 -1.67
N SER A 159 3.76 17.99 -0.39
CA SER A 159 3.77 19.39 0.03
C SER A 159 4.97 20.18 -0.50
N ARG A 160 6.12 19.52 -0.70
CA ARG A 160 7.39 20.16 -1.06
C ARG A 160 7.74 20.03 -2.53
N TRP A 161 7.28 18.95 -3.19
CA TRP A 161 7.74 18.59 -4.51
C TRP A 161 6.57 18.21 -5.44
N ARG A 162 6.68 18.67 -6.67
CA ARG A 162 5.94 18.11 -7.81
C ARG A 162 6.79 17.01 -8.41
N LEU A 163 6.42 15.76 -8.14
CA LEU A 163 7.12 14.59 -8.63
C LEU A 163 6.46 14.08 -9.91
N ARG A 164 7.22 13.93 -10.98
CA ARG A 164 6.77 13.39 -12.27
C ARG A 164 7.64 12.22 -12.67
N GLY A 165 7.02 11.20 -13.26
CA GLY A 165 7.75 10.06 -13.81
C GLY A 165 8.80 10.50 -14.83
N ALA A 166 10.05 10.05 -14.66
CA ALA A 166 11.14 10.36 -15.57
C ALA A 166 11.38 9.22 -16.57
N ARG A 167 11.95 9.58 -17.75
CA ARG A 167 12.32 8.61 -18.78
C ARG A 167 13.32 7.58 -18.23
N GLY A 168 13.13 6.33 -18.64
CA GLY A 168 13.97 5.22 -18.19
C GLY A 168 13.49 4.57 -16.87
N SER A 169 12.34 4.95 -16.33
CA SER A 169 11.70 4.19 -15.28
C SER A 169 11.34 2.77 -15.76
N ASP A 170 11.58 1.78 -14.92
CA ASP A 170 11.11 0.40 -15.08
C ASP A 170 10.28 0.05 -13.85
N THR A 171 8.98 0.16 -13.98
CA THR A 171 8.04 -0.05 -12.86
C THR A 171 7.49 -1.47 -12.80
N ARG A 172 8.09 -2.44 -13.50
CA ARG A 172 7.77 -3.84 -13.33
C ARG A 172 8.05 -4.27 -11.89
N PRO A 173 7.12 -5.00 -11.25
CA PRO A 173 7.33 -5.45 -9.88
C PRO A 173 8.52 -6.41 -9.77
N VAL A 174 9.34 -6.24 -8.74
CA VAL A 174 10.40 -7.19 -8.37
C VAL A 174 9.93 -8.00 -7.18
N ALA A 175 9.63 -9.28 -7.43
CA ALA A 175 9.08 -10.20 -6.44
C ALA A 175 10.15 -10.98 -5.65
N LEU A 176 11.41 -10.99 -6.11
CA LEU A 176 12.51 -11.72 -5.46
C LEU A 176 13.21 -10.89 -4.35
N SER A 177 12.61 -9.78 -3.94
CA SER A 177 13.07 -8.91 -2.86
C SER A 177 12.27 -9.19 -1.57
N THR A 178 12.75 -8.71 -0.45
CA THR A 178 12.04 -8.72 0.84
C THR A 178 10.68 -8.01 0.79
N ALA A 179 10.53 -7.06 -0.14
CA ALA A 179 9.29 -6.36 -0.40
C ALA A 179 9.02 -6.25 -1.91
N LEU A 180 7.76 -6.37 -2.33
CA LEU A 180 7.33 -6.10 -3.70
C LEU A 180 7.54 -4.61 -4.00
N ARG A 181 8.51 -4.29 -4.85
CA ARG A 181 8.87 -2.92 -5.19
C ARG A 181 9.00 -2.72 -6.70
N PRO A 182 8.87 -1.49 -7.22
CA PRO A 182 9.20 -1.22 -8.62
C PRO A 182 10.70 -1.48 -8.85
N ARG A 183 11.04 -2.05 -10.00
CA ARG A 183 12.43 -2.37 -10.34
C ARG A 183 13.32 -1.12 -10.34
N ARG A 184 12.83 -0.05 -10.96
CA ARG A 184 13.47 1.26 -10.98
C ARG A 184 12.42 2.35 -11.18
N LEU A 185 12.13 3.11 -10.15
CA LEU A 185 11.28 4.29 -10.23
C LEU A 185 12.19 5.52 -10.27
N LEU A 186 12.13 6.27 -11.36
CA LEU A 186 12.80 7.55 -11.52
C LEU A 186 11.74 8.65 -11.51
N LEU A 187 11.93 9.65 -10.66
CA LEU A 187 11.04 10.80 -10.54
C LEU A 187 11.83 12.10 -10.69
N SER A 188 11.33 13.01 -11.51
CA SER A 188 11.87 14.37 -11.65
C SER A 188 11.17 15.30 -10.65
N PRO A 189 11.88 15.84 -9.65
CA PRO A 189 11.31 16.77 -8.71
C PRO A 189 11.32 18.20 -9.25
N THR A 190 10.24 18.93 -9.01
CA THR A 190 10.17 20.38 -9.14
C THR A 190 9.68 20.95 -7.79
N SER A 191 10.40 21.93 -7.22
CA SER A 191 9.99 22.55 -5.97
C SER A 191 8.62 23.22 -6.10
N THR A 192 7.77 23.04 -5.10
CA THR A 192 6.51 23.80 -4.97
C THR A 192 6.72 25.17 -4.34
N ARG A 193 7.85 25.37 -3.66
CA ARG A 193 8.23 26.68 -3.08
C ARG A 193 8.89 27.55 -4.15
N ARG A 194 8.41 28.75 -4.28
CA ARG A 194 9.11 29.87 -4.91
C ARG A 194 10.03 30.54 -3.90
#